data_ec6f84d2a8601a0e58fca048631077ac
#
_entry.id   ec6f84d2a8601a0e58fca048631077ac
#
_cell.length_a   1.000
_cell.length_b   1.000
_cell.length_c   1.000
_cell.angle_alpha   90.00
_cell.angle_beta   90.00
_cell.angle_gamma   90.00
#
_symmetry.space_group_name_H-M   'P 1'
#
loop_
_entity.id
_entity.type
_entity.pdbx_description
1 polymer ?
#
loop_
_entity_poly.entity_id
_entity_poly.type
_entity_poly.pdbx_seq_one_letter_code
_entity_poly.pdbx_strand_id
1 'polypeptide(L)'
;MASFVLVPGAGGEAWYWHSVVVELRARGHEGVAVALPAGDDGAGWAEYADAIVGAVGEGTGSILVAQSLAGFSAPIACERAPVELLVLLNAMIPLPGETGEAWWSNTGQREAQLEYLAAIGVTPEEARDDRVVYFHDVPGDVLAEAERRGEPEQSWTPMEQAWPLDAWPRTSTRVLAGRDDRLFPAAFQSQVARDRLGLEAETIPGGHLVALSDPRGLVDRLLDDPRV
;
A
#
# COMPACT_ATOMS: atom_id res chain seq x y z
N MET A 1 1.64 -23.70 -1.49
CA MET A 1 0.81 -22.82 -2.36
C MET A 1 0.13 -21.83 -1.43
N ALA A 2 0.52 -20.59 -1.50
CA ALA A 2 -0.05 -19.52 -0.68
C ALA A 2 -1.09 -18.72 -1.48
N SER A 3 -2.03 -18.09 -0.78
CA SER A 3 -3.04 -17.19 -1.33
C SER A 3 -2.69 -15.75 -0.93
N PHE A 4 -2.53 -14.88 -1.92
CA PHE A 4 -2.23 -13.47 -1.74
C PHE A 4 -3.46 -12.63 -2.08
N VAL A 5 -3.87 -11.78 -1.15
CA VAL A 5 -4.90 -10.76 -1.37
C VAL A 5 -4.19 -9.39 -1.46
N LEU A 6 -4.28 -8.76 -2.62
CA LEU A 6 -3.50 -7.59 -2.99
C LEU A 6 -4.41 -6.35 -2.98
N VAL A 7 -4.18 -5.46 -2.03
CA VAL A 7 -5.03 -4.29 -1.76
C VAL A 7 -4.34 -3.03 -2.28
N PRO A 8 -4.94 -2.33 -3.27
CA PRO A 8 -4.39 -1.08 -3.80
C PRO A 8 -4.54 0.07 -2.81
N GLY A 9 -3.75 1.12 -3.00
CA GLY A 9 -3.86 2.37 -2.29
C GLY A 9 -5.02 3.25 -2.75
N ALA A 10 -4.81 4.57 -2.73
CA ALA A 10 -5.78 5.55 -3.22
C ALA A 10 -6.19 5.27 -4.68
N GLY A 11 -7.44 5.55 -5.01
CA GLY A 11 -8.06 5.21 -6.28
C GLY A 11 -8.58 3.77 -6.37
N GLY A 12 -8.16 2.87 -5.48
CA GLY A 12 -8.77 1.55 -5.28
C GLY A 12 -8.74 0.57 -6.44
N GLU A 13 -7.96 0.82 -7.50
CA GLU A 13 -7.99 0.03 -8.72
C GLU A 13 -7.20 -1.29 -8.61
N ALA A 14 -7.88 -2.42 -8.79
CA ALA A 14 -7.28 -3.75 -8.88
C ALA A 14 -6.21 -3.86 -9.98
N TRP A 15 -6.29 -3.04 -11.03
CA TRP A 15 -5.32 -3.00 -12.12
C TRP A 15 -3.88 -2.73 -11.65
N TYR A 16 -3.71 -1.96 -10.60
CA TYR A 16 -2.39 -1.73 -10.00
C TYR A 16 -1.58 -3.02 -9.77
N TRP A 17 -2.29 -4.11 -9.47
CA TRP A 17 -1.69 -5.41 -9.15
C TRP A 17 -1.62 -6.40 -10.32
N HIS A 18 -2.05 -6.01 -11.53
CA HIS A 18 -2.23 -6.95 -12.66
C HIS A 18 -0.98 -7.79 -12.96
N SER A 19 0.20 -7.18 -12.99
CA SER A 19 1.46 -7.87 -13.26
C SER A 19 1.92 -8.75 -12.09
N VAL A 20 1.70 -8.31 -10.85
CA VAL A 20 2.00 -9.09 -9.63
C VAL A 20 1.15 -10.37 -9.59
N VAL A 21 -0.14 -10.29 -9.94
CA VAL A 21 -1.02 -11.47 -10.05
C VAL A 21 -0.48 -12.48 -11.05
N VAL A 22 -0.01 -12.02 -12.22
CA VAL A 22 0.59 -12.89 -13.25
C VAL A 22 1.86 -13.56 -12.72
N GLU A 23 2.74 -12.81 -12.06
CA GLU A 23 3.98 -13.31 -11.51
C GLU A 23 3.77 -14.31 -10.36
N LEU A 24 2.79 -14.07 -9.47
CA LEU A 24 2.42 -15.03 -8.41
C LEU A 24 1.93 -16.35 -9.01
N ARG A 25 1.04 -16.28 -9.99
CA ARG A 25 0.51 -17.47 -10.69
C ARG A 25 1.59 -18.26 -11.42
N ALA A 26 2.52 -17.58 -12.06
CA ALA A 26 3.67 -18.21 -12.72
C ALA A 26 4.57 -18.99 -11.75
N ARG A 27 4.54 -18.63 -10.45
CA ARG A 27 5.28 -19.32 -9.37
C ARG A 27 4.43 -20.32 -8.58
N GLY A 28 3.19 -20.59 -9.02
CA GLY A 28 2.30 -21.58 -8.40
C GLY A 28 1.55 -21.10 -7.16
N HIS A 29 1.40 -19.77 -7.00
CA HIS A 29 0.62 -19.14 -5.94
C HIS A 29 -0.67 -18.54 -6.48
N GLU A 30 -1.66 -18.30 -5.61
CA GLU A 30 -2.86 -17.56 -5.96
C GLU A 30 -2.67 -16.08 -5.66
N GLY A 31 -3.15 -15.21 -6.55
CA GLY A 31 -3.19 -13.77 -6.36
C GLY A 31 -4.57 -13.23 -6.72
N VAL A 32 -5.19 -12.52 -5.78
CA VAL A 32 -6.46 -11.83 -5.94
C VAL A 32 -6.23 -10.34 -5.72
N ALA A 33 -6.42 -9.53 -6.77
CA ALA A 33 -6.38 -8.08 -6.67
C ALA A 33 -7.75 -7.54 -6.27
N VAL A 34 -7.81 -6.78 -5.20
CA VAL A 34 -9.05 -6.19 -4.67
C VAL A 34 -9.37 -4.91 -5.44
N ALA A 35 -10.63 -4.72 -5.81
CA ALA A 35 -11.16 -3.42 -6.20
C ALA A 35 -11.84 -2.80 -4.96
N LEU A 36 -11.39 -1.61 -4.56
CA LEU A 36 -11.98 -0.88 -3.44
C LEU A 36 -13.06 0.09 -3.96
N PRO A 37 -14.07 0.41 -3.15
CA PRO A 37 -15.12 1.37 -3.53
C PRO A 37 -14.63 2.82 -3.41
N ALA A 38 -13.49 3.14 -4.04
CA ALA A 38 -12.77 4.40 -3.81
C ALA A 38 -13.50 5.63 -4.33
N GLY A 39 -14.27 5.51 -5.42
CA GLY A 39 -15.07 6.61 -5.98
C GLY A 39 -16.45 6.78 -5.33
N ASP A 40 -16.82 5.97 -4.35
CA ASP A 40 -18.12 6.07 -3.67
C ASP A 40 -18.02 6.96 -2.43
N ASP A 41 -18.70 8.11 -2.46
CA ASP A 41 -18.76 9.04 -1.32
C ASP A 41 -19.50 8.45 -0.10
N GLY A 42 -20.25 7.37 -0.27
CA GLY A 42 -20.86 6.62 0.82
C GLY A 42 -19.93 5.60 1.49
N ALA A 43 -18.78 5.31 0.89
CA ALA A 43 -17.85 4.30 1.38
C ALA A 43 -16.78 4.90 2.31
N GLY A 44 -16.64 4.29 3.48
CA GLY A 44 -15.60 4.58 4.45
C GLY A 44 -14.69 3.37 4.69
N TRP A 45 -13.96 3.39 5.83
CA TRP A 45 -13.06 2.29 6.18
C TRP A 45 -13.77 0.95 6.33
N ALA A 46 -15.06 0.95 6.74
CA ALA A 46 -15.84 -0.28 6.91
C ALA A 46 -16.09 -0.96 5.55
N GLU A 47 -16.53 -0.21 4.54
CA GLU A 47 -16.81 -0.69 3.19
C GLU A 47 -15.54 -1.14 2.47
N TYR A 48 -14.41 -0.44 2.70
CA TYR A 48 -13.10 -0.87 2.21
C TYR A 48 -12.69 -2.21 2.84
N ALA A 49 -12.87 -2.34 4.17
CA ALA A 49 -12.58 -3.60 4.85
C ALA A 49 -13.53 -4.73 4.40
N ASP A 50 -14.82 -4.44 4.11
CA ASP A 50 -15.77 -5.42 3.57
C ASP A 50 -15.29 -5.99 2.22
N ALA A 51 -14.81 -5.13 1.32
CA ALA A 51 -14.26 -5.56 0.04
C ALA A 51 -13.02 -6.48 0.23
N ILE A 52 -12.14 -6.15 1.17
CA ILE A 52 -10.96 -6.96 1.49
C ILE A 52 -11.37 -8.30 2.10
N VAL A 53 -12.28 -8.31 3.07
CA VAL A 53 -12.80 -9.53 3.72
C VAL A 53 -13.46 -10.45 2.69
N GLY A 54 -14.23 -9.89 1.76
CA GLY A 54 -14.81 -10.63 0.65
C GLY A 54 -13.77 -11.32 -0.25
N ALA A 55 -12.63 -10.67 -0.47
CA ALA A 55 -11.53 -11.22 -1.26
C ALA A 55 -10.70 -12.28 -0.50
N VAL A 56 -10.55 -12.15 0.82
CA VAL A 56 -9.90 -13.16 1.68
C VAL A 56 -10.75 -14.44 1.72
N GLY A 57 -12.07 -14.31 1.79
CA GLY A 57 -12.98 -15.44 1.85
C GLY A 57 -12.86 -16.26 3.13
N GLU A 58 -13.43 -17.48 3.12
CA GLU A 58 -13.46 -18.41 4.27
C GLU A 58 -12.25 -19.38 4.29
N GLY A 59 -11.27 -19.19 3.41
CA GLY A 59 -10.08 -20.05 3.29
C GLY A 59 -9.16 -19.99 4.52
N THR A 60 -8.16 -20.85 4.57
CA THR A 60 -7.16 -20.87 5.64
C THR A 60 -5.98 -19.97 5.27
N GLY A 61 -5.73 -18.94 6.09
CA GLY A 61 -4.47 -18.19 6.13
C GLY A 61 -4.06 -17.50 4.82
N SER A 62 -4.68 -16.35 4.50
CA SER A 62 -4.24 -15.52 3.38
C SER A 62 -3.11 -14.58 3.79
N ILE A 63 -2.24 -14.26 2.83
CA ILE A 63 -1.27 -13.17 2.92
C ILE A 63 -1.90 -11.92 2.34
N LEU A 64 -2.09 -10.90 3.18
CA LEU A 64 -2.68 -9.64 2.77
C LEU A 64 -1.56 -8.63 2.49
N VAL A 65 -1.49 -8.12 1.26
CA VAL A 65 -0.52 -7.08 0.88
C VAL A 65 -1.25 -5.77 0.69
N ALA A 66 -0.98 -4.81 1.57
CA ALA A 66 -1.64 -3.51 1.61
C ALA A 66 -0.68 -2.40 1.16
N GLN A 67 -1.01 -1.70 0.08
CA GLN A 67 -0.21 -0.62 -0.47
C GLN A 67 -0.77 0.74 -0.05
N SER A 68 0.12 1.67 0.35
CA SER A 68 -0.19 3.09 0.55
C SER A 68 -1.40 3.29 1.50
N LEU A 69 -2.48 3.91 1.04
CA LEU A 69 -3.70 4.18 1.80
C LEU A 69 -4.35 2.91 2.37
N ALA A 70 -4.15 1.74 1.74
CA ALA A 70 -4.70 0.48 2.24
C ALA A 70 -4.16 0.09 3.63
N GLY A 71 -3.10 0.73 4.11
CA GLY A 71 -2.63 0.59 5.50
C GLY A 71 -3.65 1.01 6.56
N PHE A 72 -4.70 1.77 6.19
CA PHE A 72 -5.84 2.06 7.06
C PHE A 72 -6.89 0.94 7.05
N SER A 73 -7.22 0.39 5.89
CA SER A 73 -8.33 -0.58 5.76
C SER A 73 -7.91 -2.03 5.99
N ALA A 74 -6.70 -2.42 5.59
CA ALA A 74 -6.24 -3.80 5.70
C ALA A 74 -6.14 -4.31 7.15
N PRO A 75 -5.67 -3.53 8.14
CA PRO A 75 -5.68 -3.97 9.53
C PRO A 75 -7.10 -4.22 10.07
N ILE A 76 -8.11 -3.47 9.61
CA ILE A 76 -9.50 -3.70 9.98
C ILE A 76 -9.98 -5.04 9.43
N ALA A 77 -9.61 -5.38 8.21
CA ALA A 77 -9.92 -6.69 7.63
C ALA A 77 -9.23 -7.84 8.37
N CYS A 78 -8.02 -7.63 8.90
CA CYS A 78 -7.30 -8.63 9.70
C CYS A 78 -8.04 -9.04 10.99
N GLU A 79 -8.86 -8.15 11.57
CA GLU A 79 -9.69 -8.48 12.74
C GLU A 79 -10.97 -9.26 12.37
N ARG A 80 -11.28 -9.38 11.05
CA ARG A 80 -12.56 -9.88 10.54
C ARG A 80 -12.43 -11.10 9.65
N ALA A 81 -11.22 -11.42 9.19
CA ALA A 81 -10.94 -12.51 8.26
C ALA A 81 -9.64 -13.24 8.62
N PRO A 82 -9.49 -14.52 8.22
CA PRO A 82 -8.32 -15.33 8.55
C PRO A 82 -7.08 -14.89 7.74
N VAL A 83 -6.40 -13.83 8.18
CA VAL A 83 -5.14 -13.33 7.62
C VAL A 83 -3.97 -13.83 8.46
N GLU A 84 -3.05 -14.55 7.83
CA GLU A 84 -1.85 -15.09 8.49
C GLU A 84 -0.72 -14.06 8.55
N LEU A 85 -0.57 -13.28 7.49
CA LEU A 85 0.45 -12.25 7.36
C LEU A 85 -0.13 -10.99 6.71
N LEU A 86 0.07 -9.85 7.35
CA LEU A 86 -0.14 -8.53 6.76
C LEU A 86 1.21 -7.97 6.29
N VAL A 87 1.33 -7.70 5.00
CA VAL A 87 2.48 -7.00 4.42
C VAL A 87 2.07 -5.56 4.09
N LEU A 88 2.69 -4.61 4.75
CA LEU A 88 2.56 -3.18 4.47
C LEU A 88 3.59 -2.78 3.42
N LEU A 89 3.15 -2.39 2.24
CA LEU A 89 4.01 -2.00 1.12
C LEU A 89 3.88 -0.49 0.88
N ASN A 90 4.92 0.27 1.17
CA ASN A 90 4.88 1.74 1.06
C ASN A 90 3.60 2.31 1.71
N ALA A 91 3.22 1.79 2.87
CA ALA A 91 1.88 1.95 3.41
C ALA A 91 1.82 2.95 4.56
N MET A 92 0.68 3.61 4.65
CA MET A 92 0.32 4.41 5.83
C MET A 92 0.08 3.47 7.01
N ILE A 93 0.49 3.90 8.20
CA ILE A 93 0.29 3.14 9.45
C ILE A 93 -0.46 4.06 10.41
N PRO A 94 -1.77 3.88 10.61
CA PRO A 94 -2.56 4.73 11.51
C PRO A 94 -2.34 4.40 12.98
N LEU A 95 -2.67 5.37 13.83
CA LEU A 95 -2.88 5.18 15.27
C LEU A 95 -4.38 5.15 15.59
N PRO A 96 -4.79 4.58 16.74
CA PRO A 96 -6.18 4.58 17.19
C PRO A 96 -6.80 5.97 17.17
N GLY A 97 -7.96 6.12 16.51
CA GLY A 97 -8.67 7.37 16.38
C GLY A 97 -8.09 8.38 15.39
N GLU A 98 -6.97 8.10 14.74
CA GLU A 98 -6.35 8.99 13.76
C GLU A 98 -7.15 9.00 12.46
N THR A 99 -7.38 10.17 11.87
CA THR A 99 -7.94 10.28 10.51
C THR A 99 -6.84 10.19 9.47
N GLY A 100 -7.21 9.81 8.23
CA GLY A 100 -6.27 9.82 7.11
C GLY A 100 -5.70 11.23 6.86
N GLU A 101 -6.51 12.26 7.03
CA GLU A 101 -6.08 13.66 6.91
C GLU A 101 -5.06 14.04 8.00
N ALA A 102 -5.32 13.69 9.25
CA ALA A 102 -4.42 13.99 10.37
C ALA A 102 -3.09 13.23 10.29
N TRP A 103 -3.08 12.04 9.67
CA TRP A 103 -1.89 11.21 9.50
C TRP A 103 -0.72 11.96 8.87
N TRP A 104 -0.98 12.77 7.84
CA TRP A 104 0.05 13.54 7.12
C TRP A 104 0.80 14.50 8.04
N SER A 105 0.07 15.23 8.87
CA SER A 105 0.68 16.18 9.81
C SER A 105 1.30 15.48 11.03
N ASN A 106 0.64 14.43 11.53
CA ASN A 106 1.11 13.72 12.72
C ASN A 106 2.40 12.93 12.48
N THR A 107 2.68 12.54 11.24
CA THR A 107 3.89 11.80 10.88
C THR A 107 5.03 12.70 10.39
N GLY A 108 4.75 13.96 10.05
CA GLY A 108 5.76 14.83 9.43
C GLY A 108 6.12 14.39 8.00
N GLN A 109 5.21 13.70 7.32
CA GLN A 109 5.46 13.15 5.96
C GLN A 109 5.92 14.25 4.99
N ARG A 110 5.27 15.40 5.02
CA ARG A 110 5.57 16.49 4.08
C ARG A 110 7.00 16.98 4.18
N GLU A 111 7.50 17.16 5.40
CA GLU A 111 8.88 17.60 5.67
C GLU A 111 9.88 16.55 5.17
N ALA A 112 9.64 15.27 5.50
CA ALA A 112 10.50 14.17 5.09
C ALA A 112 10.55 14.01 3.56
N GLN A 113 9.42 14.17 2.88
CA GLN A 113 9.33 14.16 1.43
C GLN A 113 10.14 15.29 0.79
N LEU A 114 9.94 16.51 1.25
CA LEU A 114 10.63 17.69 0.70
C LEU A 114 12.15 17.62 0.91
N GLU A 115 12.60 17.16 2.08
CA GLU A 115 14.00 16.95 2.37
C GLU A 115 14.62 15.90 1.43
N TYR A 116 13.95 14.76 1.26
CA TYR A 116 14.40 13.70 0.36
C TYR A 116 14.47 14.17 -1.10
N LEU A 117 13.40 14.81 -1.60
CA LEU A 117 13.35 15.31 -2.97
C LEU A 117 14.44 16.34 -3.24
N ALA A 118 14.70 17.25 -2.31
CA ALA A 118 15.79 18.21 -2.42
C ALA A 118 17.17 17.51 -2.45
N ALA A 119 17.36 16.48 -1.64
CA ALA A 119 18.63 15.72 -1.59
C ALA A 119 18.94 15.00 -2.91
N ILE A 120 17.90 14.58 -3.65
CA ILE A 120 18.04 13.93 -4.97
C ILE A 120 17.95 14.94 -6.14
N GLY A 121 17.89 16.25 -5.86
CA GLY A 121 17.91 17.29 -6.87
C GLY A 121 16.57 17.58 -7.55
N VAL A 122 15.44 17.09 -6.99
CA VAL A 122 14.07 17.41 -7.47
C VAL A 122 13.63 18.75 -6.89
N THR A 123 13.25 19.66 -7.75
CA THR A 123 12.79 20.99 -7.35
C THR A 123 11.37 20.97 -6.78
N PRO A 124 10.95 21.98 -5.99
CA PRO A 124 9.57 22.08 -5.50
C PRO A 124 8.51 22.19 -6.61
N GLU A 125 8.88 22.65 -7.80
CA GLU A 125 8.00 22.68 -8.97
C GLU A 125 7.79 21.29 -9.56
N GLU A 126 8.89 20.55 -9.79
CA GLU A 126 8.88 19.17 -10.27
C GLU A 126 8.17 18.23 -9.28
N ALA A 127 8.24 18.50 -7.98
CA ALA A 127 7.56 17.75 -6.93
C ALA A 127 6.00 17.83 -6.98
N ARG A 128 5.44 18.65 -7.88
CA ARG A 128 4.00 18.73 -8.13
C ARG A 128 3.55 17.84 -9.29
N ASP A 129 4.48 17.27 -10.03
CA ASP A 129 4.21 16.39 -11.14
C ASP A 129 4.16 14.94 -10.63
N ASP A 130 3.01 14.29 -10.77
CA ASP A 130 2.79 12.88 -10.38
C ASP A 130 3.74 11.94 -11.12
N ARG A 131 4.15 12.27 -12.34
CA ARG A 131 5.14 11.49 -13.08
C ARG A 131 6.50 11.49 -12.36
N VAL A 132 6.84 12.59 -11.72
CA VAL A 132 8.08 12.73 -10.94
C VAL A 132 7.99 12.02 -9.60
N VAL A 133 6.83 12.10 -8.94
CA VAL A 133 6.65 11.57 -7.57
C VAL A 133 6.29 10.10 -7.59
N TYR A 134 5.30 9.70 -8.38
CA TYR A 134 4.75 8.35 -8.36
C TYR A 134 5.30 7.45 -9.46
N PHE A 135 5.49 7.98 -10.68
CA PHE A 135 5.75 7.18 -11.87
C PHE A 135 7.21 7.23 -12.35
N HIS A 136 8.12 7.81 -11.60
CA HIS A 136 9.50 8.06 -12.03
C HIS A 136 10.30 6.80 -12.44
N ASP A 137 9.92 5.64 -11.93
CA ASP A 137 10.56 4.34 -12.21
C ASP A 137 9.64 3.35 -12.94
N VAL A 138 8.42 3.77 -13.29
CA VAL A 138 7.46 2.93 -14.01
C VAL A 138 7.83 2.87 -15.50
N PRO A 139 7.88 1.68 -16.14
CA PRO A 139 8.14 1.52 -17.57
C PRO A 139 7.17 2.33 -18.43
N GLY A 140 7.68 2.91 -19.51
CA GLY A 140 6.91 3.86 -20.34
C GLY A 140 5.65 3.28 -20.99
N ASP A 141 5.63 1.99 -21.31
CA ASP A 141 4.45 1.28 -21.82
C ASP A 141 3.38 1.08 -20.74
N VAL A 142 3.81 0.79 -19.50
CA VAL A 142 2.90 0.67 -18.35
C VAL A 142 2.34 2.04 -17.96
N LEU A 143 3.18 3.09 -17.98
CA LEU A 143 2.72 4.47 -17.76
C LEU A 143 1.69 4.88 -18.82
N ALA A 144 1.95 4.61 -20.10
CA ALA A 144 1.01 4.91 -21.19
C ALA A 144 -0.33 4.17 -21.03
N GLU A 145 -0.32 2.94 -20.48
CA GLU A 145 -1.54 2.22 -20.14
C GLU A 145 -2.28 2.88 -18.97
N ALA A 146 -1.57 3.27 -17.90
CA ALA A 146 -2.15 3.98 -16.76
C ALA A 146 -2.83 5.29 -17.22
N GLU A 147 -2.16 6.07 -18.07
CA GLU A 147 -2.69 7.32 -18.62
C GLU A 147 -3.94 7.10 -19.50
N ARG A 148 -3.99 6.01 -20.27
CA ARG A 148 -5.19 5.66 -21.07
C ARG A 148 -6.39 5.26 -20.21
N ARG A 149 -6.15 4.72 -19.01
CA ARG A 149 -7.22 4.40 -18.05
C ARG A 149 -7.81 5.64 -17.40
N GLY A 150 -7.04 6.71 -17.35
CA GLY A 150 -7.41 7.95 -16.68
C GLY A 150 -7.06 7.93 -15.20
N GLU A 151 -7.27 9.04 -14.57
CA GLU A 151 -7.06 9.20 -13.12
C GLU A 151 -8.18 8.49 -12.35
N PRO A 152 -7.85 7.58 -11.41
CA PRO A 152 -8.86 6.89 -10.63
C PRO A 152 -9.54 7.85 -9.65
N GLU A 153 -10.85 7.70 -9.49
CA GLU A 153 -11.61 8.48 -8.53
C GLU A 153 -11.29 8.07 -7.08
N GLN A 154 -11.10 9.06 -6.20
CA GLN A 154 -10.90 8.85 -4.79
C GLN A 154 -11.78 9.79 -3.98
N SER A 155 -12.80 9.23 -3.31
CA SER A 155 -13.60 9.96 -2.35
C SER A 155 -12.77 10.37 -1.13
N TRP A 156 -13.06 11.55 -0.59
CA TRP A 156 -12.41 12.04 0.62
C TRP A 156 -13.01 11.47 1.90
N THR A 157 -14.20 10.85 1.82
CA THR A 157 -14.95 10.30 2.97
C THR A 157 -14.11 9.44 3.92
N PRO A 158 -13.33 8.42 3.46
CA PRO A 158 -12.52 7.64 4.39
C PRO A 158 -11.41 8.47 5.05
N MET A 159 -10.88 9.49 4.39
CA MET A 159 -9.80 10.33 4.95
C MET A 159 -10.24 11.15 6.16
N GLU A 160 -11.51 11.51 6.25
CA GLU A 160 -12.11 12.26 7.37
C GLU A 160 -12.52 11.35 8.53
N GLN A 161 -12.64 10.04 8.30
CA GLN A 161 -13.04 9.09 9.33
C GLN A 161 -11.88 8.71 10.25
N ALA A 162 -12.16 8.69 11.55
CA ALA A 162 -11.22 8.16 12.53
C ALA A 162 -10.98 6.66 12.30
N TRP A 163 -9.72 6.22 12.38
CA TRP A 163 -9.40 4.79 12.33
C TRP A 163 -10.06 4.06 13.51
N PRO A 164 -10.85 3.01 13.25
CA PRO A 164 -11.81 2.50 14.23
C PRO A 164 -11.23 1.50 15.24
N LEU A 165 -10.01 1.00 15.03
CA LEU A 165 -9.44 0.01 15.95
C LEU A 165 -8.78 0.69 17.16
N ASP A 166 -8.96 0.10 18.35
CA ASP A 166 -8.33 0.56 19.60
C ASP A 166 -6.85 0.19 19.70
N ALA A 167 -6.40 -0.78 18.87
CA ALA A 167 -5.01 -1.22 18.80
C ALA A 167 -4.72 -1.86 17.43
N TRP A 168 -3.43 -1.98 17.10
CA TRP A 168 -3.01 -2.74 15.92
C TRP A 168 -3.39 -4.23 16.06
N PRO A 169 -3.88 -4.89 14.99
CA PRO A 169 -4.28 -6.30 15.04
C PRO A 169 -3.10 -7.21 15.43
N ARG A 170 -3.42 -8.35 16.04
CA ARG A 170 -2.40 -9.34 16.43
C ARG A 170 -1.81 -10.12 15.26
N THR A 171 -2.32 -9.92 14.07
CA THR A 171 -1.81 -10.51 12.84
C THR A 171 -0.34 -10.17 12.67
N SER A 172 0.48 -11.17 12.36
CA SER A 172 1.89 -10.94 12.02
C SER A 172 2.00 -9.87 10.96
N THR A 173 2.83 -8.86 11.18
CA THR A 173 2.98 -7.73 10.26
C THR A 173 4.42 -7.63 9.77
N ARG A 174 4.61 -7.39 8.47
CA ARG A 174 5.88 -7.09 7.80
C ARG A 174 5.77 -5.76 7.08
N VAL A 175 6.81 -4.96 7.11
CA VAL A 175 6.82 -3.64 6.46
C VAL A 175 7.89 -3.64 5.37
N LEU A 176 7.47 -3.36 4.14
CA LEU A 176 8.33 -3.20 2.96
C LEU A 176 8.32 -1.73 2.52
N ALA A 177 9.49 -1.12 2.49
CA ALA A 177 9.68 0.27 2.11
C ALA A 177 10.47 0.37 0.81
N GLY A 178 9.91 0.98 -0.21
CA GLY A 178 10.59 1.25 -1.47
C GLY A 178 11.77 2.21 -1.25
N ARG A 179 12.98 1.79 -1.65
CA ARG A 179 14.20 2.59 -1.49
C ARG A 179 14.12 3.94 -2.20
N ASP A 180 13.48 3.94 -3.35
CA ASP A 180 13.41 5.07 -4.25
C ASP A 180 12.04 5.78 -4.20
N ASP A 181 11.21 5.46 -3.17
CA ASP A 181 9.89 6.05 -2.98
C ASP A 181 10.00 7.56 -2.73
N ARG A 182 9.42 8.34 -3.65
CA ARG A 182 9.46 9.81 -3.62
C ARG A 182 8.27 10.44 -2.91
N LEU A 183 7.26 9.64 -2.57
CA LEU A 183 6.13 10.08 -1.73
C LEU A 183 6.42 9.78 -0.25
N PHE A 184 6.77 8.53 0.06
CA PHE A 184 7.12 8.07 1.40
C PHE A 184 8.59 7.60 1.43
N PRO A 185 9.57 8.50 1.63
CA PRO A 185 10.98 8.11 1.66
C PRO A 185 11.26 6.93 2.60
N ALA A 186 12.13 6.01 2.21
CA ALA A 186 12.39 4.79 2.98
C ALA A 186 12.78 5.05 4.44
N ALA A 187 13.54 6.12 4.71
CA ALA A 187 13.89 6.53 6.08
C ALA A 187 12.65 6.96 6.88
N PHE A 188 11.73 7.70 6.25
CA PHE A 188 10.45 8.10 6.84
C PHE A 188 9.59 6.88 7.16
N GLN A 189 9.41 5.95 6.20
CA GLN A 189 8.64 4.73 6.41
C GLN A 189 9.22 3.89 7.57
N SER A 190 10.54 3.76 7.63
CA SER A 190 11.25 3.06 8.70
C SER A 190 11.02 3.71 10.06
N GLN A 191 10.99 5.04 10.12
CA GLN A 191 10.70 5.77 11.35
C GLN A 191 9.25 5.53 11.80
N VAL A 192 8.28 5.68 10.88
CA VAL A 192 6.85 5.45 11.20
C VAL A 192 6.60 4.02 11.66
N ALA A 193 7.22 3.01 11.01
CA ALA A 193 7.09 1.61 11.40
C ALA A 193 7.63 1.35 12.82
N ARG A 194 8.78 1.92 13.17
CA ARG A 194 9.35 1.79 14.52
C ARG A 194 8.49 2.50 15.58
N ASP A 195 8.07 3.72 15.31
CA ASP A 195 7.35 4.54 16.30
C ASP A 195 5.95 4.01 16.57
N ARG A 196 5.28 3.47 15.54
CA ARG A 196 3.87 3.06 15.62
C ARG A 196 3.67 1.57 15.87
N LEU A 197 4.58 0.73 15.39
CA LEU A 197 4.47 -0.73 15.49
C LEU A 197 5.63 -1.39 16.23
N GLY A 198 6.73 -0.68 16.49
CA GLY A 198 7.95 -1.28 17.03
C GLY A 198 8.63 -2.25 16.04
N LEU A 199 8.36 -2.11 14.73
CA LEU A 199 8.88 -2.98 13.67
C LEU A 199 9.96 -2.27 12.84
N GLU A 200 10.94 -3.06 12.36
CA GLU A 200 11.90 -2.59 11.36
C GLU A 200 11.28 -2.76 9.96
N ALA A 201 11.36 -1.69 9.15
CA ALA A 201 10.98 -1.78 7.75
C ALA A 201 12.13 -2.38 6.92
N GLU A 202 11.80 -3.34 6.07
CA GLU A 202 12.70 -3.90 5.10
C GLU A 202 12.72 -3.02 3.85
N THR A 203 13.89 -2.50 3.49
CA THR A 203 14.04 -1.69 2.28
C THR A 203 14.16 -2.58 1.06
N ILE A 204 13.30 -2.36 0.06
CA ILE A 204 13.29 -3.06 -1.23
C ILE A 204 13.61 -2.09 -2.38
N PRO A 205 14.13 -2.55 -3.52
CA PRO A 205 14.24 -1.71 -4.71
C PRO A 205 12.88 -1.20 -5.19
N GLY A 206 12.86 -0.03 -5.82
CA GLY A 206 11.68 0.56 -6.46
C GLY A 206 11.08 1.74 -5.69
N GLY A 207 10.19 2.46 -6.39
CA GLY A 207 9.47 3.63 -5.91
C GLY A 207 8.12 3.29 -5.26
N HIS A 208 7.23 4.31 -5.19
CA HIS A 208 5.93 4.17 -4.57
C HIS A 208 5.03 3.13 -5.25
N LEU A 209 5.13 3.04 -6.58
CA LEU A 209 4.31 2.14 -7.41
C LEU A 209 5.10 0.89 -7.84
N VAL A 210 5.83 0.26 -6.91
CA VAL A 210 6.72 -0.88 -7.19
C VAL A 210 6.02 -2.08 -7.84
N ALA A 211 4.73 -2.28 -7.63
CA ALA A 211 3.96 -3.33 -8.30
C ALA A 211 3.82 -3.10 -9.82
N LEU A 212 3.97 -1.84 -10.26
CA LEU A 212 4.01 -1.48 -11.69
C LEU A 212 5.44 -1.42 -12.22
N SER A 213 6.42 -0.98 -11.41
CA SER A 213 7.79 -0.78 -11.87
C SER A 213 8.64 -2.06 -11.83
N ASP A 214 8.49 -2.89 -10.80
CA ASP A 214 9.21 -4.17 -10.65
C ASP A 214 8.34 -5.26 -10.02
N PRO A 215 7.27 -5.73 -10.70
CA PRO A 215 6.37 -6.76 -10.17
C PRO A 215 7.09 -8.06 -9.85
N ARG A 216 8.14 -8.41 -10.61
CA ARG A 216 8.91 -9.63 -10.43
C ARG A 216 9.75 -9.57 -9.15
N GLY A 217 10.52 -8.51 -8.98
CA GLY A 217 11.33 -8.30 -7.77
C GLY A 217 10.46 -8.19 -6.52
N LEU A 218 9.29 -7.55 -6.63
CA LEU A 218 8.33 -7.51 -5.52
C LEU A 218 7.85 -8.92 -5.15
N VAL A 219 7.47 -9.75 -6.13
CA VAL A 219 7.03 -11.13 -5.85
C VAL A 219 8.16 -11.96 -5.24
N ASP A 220 9.40 -11.82 -5.73
CA ASP A 220 10.55 -12.50 -5.11
C ASP A 220 10.67 -12.14 -3.62
N ARG A 221 10.46 -10.87 -3.25
CA ARG A 221 10.50 -10.41 -1.84
C ARG A 221 9.31 -10.88 -1.01
N LEU A 222 8.12 -10.97 -1.61
CA LEU A 222 6.94 -11.52 -0.92
C LEU A 222 7.13 -13.00 -0.60
N LEU A 223 7.76 -13.77 -1.51
CA LEU A 223 7.99 -15.20 -1.36
C LEU A 223 9.19 -15.55 -0.46
N ASP A 224 10.08 -14.60 -0.15
CA ASP A 224 11.21 -14.81 0.79
C ASP A 224 10.76 -15.02 2.25
N ASP A 225 9.49 -14.81 2.57
CA ASP A 225 8.96 -15.01 3.92
C ASP A 225 8.78 -16.50 4.23
N PRO A 226 9.27 -17.00 5.38
CA PRO A 226 9.17 -18.42 5.74
C PRO A 226 7.74 -18.93 5.98
N ARG A 227 6.76 -18.04 6.01
CA ARG A 227 5.32 -18.35 6.12
C ARG A 227 4.64 -18.59 4.77
N VAL A 228 5.34 -18.38 3.65
CA VAL A 228 4.87 -18.55 2.27
C VAL A 228 5.23 -19.94 1.67
#